data_1ae7df6f2de6df9e878ca0da3f76ab93
#
_entry.id   1ae7df6f2de6df9e878ca0da3f76ab93
#
_cell.length_a   1.000
_cell.length_b   1.000
_cell.length_c   1.000
_cell.angle_alpha   90.00
_cell.angle_beta   90.00
_cell.angle_gamma   90.00
#
_symmetry.space_group_name_H-M   'P 1'
#
loop_
_entity.id
_entity.type
_entity.pdbx_description
1 polymer ?
#
loop_
_entity_poly.entity_id
_entity_poly.type
_entity_poly.pdbx_seq_one_letter_code
_entity_poly.pdbx_strand_id
1 'polypeptide(L)'
;MAASDLKSRLQADVNTARKTRDKLRILVLSTLLSDIRNKEIEIQGDLDHETVIQVISRAIKQRKDASEQMRGAGRAELADKEDAQRAVLAEYLPEAMEEEEVRTVVREIIATGVSEMGPLMGQVMPRIRGRFDGKEASRIVREELNG
;
A
#
# COMPACT_ATOMS: atom_id res chain seq x y z
N MET A 1 -8.68 1.30 14.51
CA MET A 1 -8.75 -0.15 14.29
C MET A 1 -7.38 -0.77 14.52
N ALA A 2 -7.32 -1.85 15.26
CA ALA A 2 -6.04 -2.48 15.58
C ALA A 2 -5.49 -3.27 14.39
N ALA A 3 -4.15 -3.31 14.26
CA ALA A 3 -3.46 -4.12 13.26
C ALA A 3 -3.87 -5.59 13.31
N SER A 4 -4.23 -6.05 14.52
CA SER A 4 -4.70 -7.42 14.76
C SER A 4 -5.89 -7.81 13.87
N ASP A 5 -6.77 -6.86 13.52
CA ASP A 5 -7.94 -7.17 12.68
C ASP A 5 -7.53 -7.50 11.25
N LEU A 6 -6.65 -6.70 10.65
CA LEU A 6 -6.15 -6.93 9.30
C LEU A 6 -5.26 -8.17 9.25
N LYS A 7 -4.38 -8.33 10.24
CA LYS A 7 -3.52 -9.51 10.35
C LYS A 7 -4.35 -10.78 10.52
N SER A 8 -5.40 -10.73 11.37
CA SER A 8 -6.32 -11.85 11.58
C SER A 8 -7.07 -12.20 10.30
N ARG A 9 -7.50 -11.20 9.54
CA ARG A 9 -8.14 -11.40 8.24
C ARG A 9 -7.19 -12.10 7.26
N LEU A 10 -5.94 -11.67 7.21
CA LEU A 10 -4.92 -12.30 6.36
C LEU A 10 -4.70 -13.76 6.73
N GLN A 11 -4.64 -14.06 8.03
CA GLN A 11 -4.48 -15.44 8.51
C GLN A 11 -5.70 -16.30 8.16
N ALA A 12 -6.90 -15.78 8.33
CA ALA A 12 -8.13 -16.47 7.97
C ALA A 12 -8.18 -16.75 6.48
N ASP A 13 -7.79 -15.76 5.66
CA ASP A 13 -7.83 -15.87 4.20
C ASP A 13 -6.79 -16.86 3.67
N VAL A 14 -5.59 -16.93 4.25
CA VAL A 14 -4.60 -17.94 3.85
C VAL A 14 -5.08 -19.36 4.22
N ASN A 15 -5.76 -19.51 5.34
CA ASN A 15 -6.33 -20.80 5.71
C ASN A 15 -7.43 -21.23 4.75
N THR A 16 -8.29 -20.31 4.35
CA THR A 16 -9.32 -20.54 3.33
C THR A 16 -8.68 -20.92 2.00
N ALA A 17 -7.65 -20.20 1.59
CA ALA A 17 -6.91 -20.48 0.35
C ALA A 17 -6.29 -21.88 0.35
N ARG A 18 -5.78 -22.34 1.50
CA ARG A 18 -5.26 -23.71 1.65
C ARG A 18 -6.36 -24.74 1.47
N LYS A 19 -7.53 -24.51 2.04
CA LYS A 19 -8.69 -25.42 1.91
C LYS A 19 -9.19 -25.49 0.48
N THR A 20 -9.21 -24.38 -0.23
CA THR A 20 -9.68 -24.30 -1.62
C THR A 20 -8.56 -24.59 -2.63
N ARG A 21 -7.34 -24.80 -2.17
CA ARG A 21 -6.15 -25.05 -2.99
C ARG A 21 -5.85 -23.92 -3.98
N ASP A 22 -6.08 -22.70 -3.56
CA ASP A 22 -5.76 -21.49 -4.31
C ASP A 22 -4.26 -21.17 -4.15
N LYS A 23 -3.46 -21.68 -5.06
CA LYS A 23 -2.00 -21.56 -4.99
C LYS A 23 -1.51 -20.12 -5.02
N LEU A 24 -2.12 -19.27 -5.81
CA LEU A 24 -1.75 -17.86 -5.91
C LEU A 24 -1.97 -17.17 -4.57
N ARG A 25 -3.15 -17.33 -3.98
CA ARG A 25 -3.46 -16.71 -2.69
C ARG A 25 -2.59 -17.25 -1.55
N ILE A 26 -2.34 -18.55 -1.55
CA ILE A 26 -1.44 -19.16 -0.55
C ILE A 26 -0.06 -18.50 -0.62
N LEU A 27 0.50 -18.38 -1.81
CA LEU A 27 1.82 -17.78 -2.01
C LEU A 27 1.85 -16.32 -1.55
N VAL A 28 0.92 -15.52 -2.04
CA VAL A 28 0.89 -14.08 -1.77
C VAL A 28 0.66 -13.79 -0.28
N LEU A 29 -0.35 -14.43 0.31
CA LEU A 29 -0.72 -14.18 1.71
C LEU A 29 0.30 -14.74 2.69
N SER A 30 0.89 -15.90 2.40
CA SER A 30 1.97 -16.46 3.23
C SER A 30 3.20 -15.57 3.23
N THR A 31 3.58 -15.07 2.06
CA THR A 31 4.73 -14.16 1.92
C THR A 31 4.47 -12.86 2.67
N LEU A 32 3.27 -12.30 2.53
CA LEU A 32 2.89 -11.07 3.22
C LEU A 32 2.91 -11.25 4.74
N LEU A 33 2.38 -12.36 5.24
CA LEU A 33 2.42 -12.65 6.68
C LEU A 33 3.85 -12.81 7.19
N SER A 34 4.73 -13.39 6.38
CA SER A 34 6.17 -13.47 6.71
C SER A 34 6.80 -12.09 6.78
N ASP A 35 6.48 -11.20 5.85
CA ASP A 35 6.97 -9.82 5.86
C ASP A 35 6.49 -9.06 7.10
N ILE A 36 5.24 -9.24 7.47
CA ILE A 36 4.67 -8.65 8.69
C ILE A 36 5.42 -9.17 9.91
N ARG A 37 5.62 -10.48 10.00
CA ARG A 37 6.35 -11.10 11.12
C ARG A 37 7.78 -10.59 11.22
N ASN A 38 8.48 -10.48 10.10
CA ASN A 38 9.84 -9.95 10.07
C ASN A 38 9.88 -8.51 10.58
N LYS A 39 8.91 -7.70 10.21
CA LYS A 39 8.81 -6.33 10.71
C LYS A 39 8.51 -6.29 12.21
N GLU A 40 7.66 -7.18 12.70
CA GLU A 40 7.38 -7.30 14.13
C GLU A 40 8.63 -7.68 14.93
N ILE A 41 9.44 -8.59 14.38
CA ILE A 41 10.72 -8.96 15.01
C ILE A 41 11.66 -7.77 15.04
N GLU A 42 11.76 -7.02 13.95
CA GLU A 42 12.61 -5.84 13.84
C GLU A 42 12.26 -4.79 14.87
N ILE A 43 10.98 -4.49 15.07
CA ILE A 43 10.53 -3.47 16.02
C ILE A 43 10.26 -4.03 17.42
N GLN A 44 10.37 -5.33 17.62
CA GLN A 44 10.14 -6.03 18.89
C GLN A 44 8.73 -5.80 19.44
N GLY A 45 7.72 -5.86 18.56
CA GLY A 45 6.33 -5.68 18.98
C GLY A 45 5.37 -5.88 17.82
N ASP A 46 4.09 -5.80 18.11
CA ASP A 46 3.04 -5.91 17.09
C ASP A 46 2.98 -4.66 16.22
N LEU A 47 2.66 -4.84 14.95
CA LEU A 47 2.44 -3.72 14.04
C LEU A 47 1.07 -3.11 14.32
N ASP A 48 0.97 -1.78 14.23
CA ASP A 48 -0.30 -1.11 14.21
C ASP A 48 -0.94 -1.20 12.80
N HIS A 49 -2.19 -0.79 12.70
CA HIS A 49 -2.94 -0.86 11.43
C HIS A 49 -2.23 -0.11 10.30
N GLU A 50 -1.74 1.09 10.56
CA GLU A 50 -1.04 1.90 9.55
C GLU A 50 0.22 1.22 9.04
N THR A 51 0.98 0.60 9.94
CA THR A 51 2.22 -0.08 9.55
C THR A 51 1.93 -1.33 8.71
N VAL A 52 0.87 -2.07 9.03
CA VAL A 52 0.44 -3.20 8.19
C VAL A 52 0.08 -2.71 6.78
N ILE A 53 -0.66 -1.61 6.67
CA ILE A 53 -0.99 -1.01 5.37
C ILE A 53 0.28 -0.59 4.62
N GLN A 54 1.27 -0.04 5.30
CA GLN A 54 2.56 0.30 4.68
C GLN A 54 3.28 -0.93 4.13
N VAL A 55 3.29 -2.03 4.88
CA VAL A 55 3.90 -3.29 4.42
C VAL A 55 3.20 -3.77 3.16
N ILE A 56 1.88 -3.75 3.13
CA ILE A 56 1.10 -4.15 1.94
C ILE A 56 1.39 -3.23 0.75
N SER A 57 1.36 -1.93 0.97
CA SER A 57 1.62 -0.92 -0.08
C SER A 57 3.01 -1.09 -0.69
N ARG A 58 4.02 -1.35 0.15
CA ARG A 58 5.38 -1.61 -0.31
C ARG A 58 5.46 -2.88 -1.15
N ALA A 59 4.79 -3.94 -0.72
CA ALA A 59 4.74 -5.20 -1.46
C ALA A 59 4.09 -5.00 -2.84
N ILE A 60 3.03 -4.20 -2.92
CA ILE A 60 2.37 -3.85 -4.18
C ILE A 60 3.33 -3.10 -5.09
N LYS A 61 4.03 -2.10 -4.57
CA LYS A 61 4.98 -1.31 -5.34
C LYS A 61 6.12 -2.16 -5.88
N GLN A 62 6.67 -3.07 -5.07
CA GLN A 62 7.74 -3.97 -5.49
C GLN A 62 7.29 -4.85 -6.66
N ARG A 63 6.06 -5.35 -6.64
CA ARG A 63 5.52 -6.16 -7.73
C ARG A 63 5.24 -5.34 -8.97
N LYS A 64 4.79 -4.11 -8.81
CA LYS A 64 4.59 -3.19 -9.94
C LYS A 64 5.93 -2.92 -10.63
N ASP A 65 6.97 -2.60 -9.87
CA ASP A 65 8.30 -2.32 -10.41
C ASP A 65 8.87 -3.57 -11.13
N ALA A 66 8.70 -4.75 -10.53
CA ALA A 66 9.13 -6.01 -11.13
C ALA A 66 8.38 -6.29 -12.44
N SER A 67 7.06 -6.07 -12.45
CA SER A 67 6.23 -6.24 -13.65
C SER A 67 6.71 -5.33 -14.79
N GLU A 68 6.95 -4.07 -14.50
CA GLU A 68 7.43 -3.10 -15.48
C GLU A 68 8.78 -3.50 -16.05
N GLN A 69 9.71 -3.95 -15.21
CA GLN A 69 11.02 -4.44 -15.66
C GLN A 69 10.90 -5.69 -16.54
N MET A 70 10.03 -6.62 -16.17
CA MET A 70 9.83 -7.84 -16.94
C MET A 70 9.21 -7.57 -18.31
N ARG A 71 8.25 -6.64 -18.39
CA ARG A 71 7.67 -6.22 -19.67
C ARG A 71 8.70 -5.52 -20.53
N GLY A 72 9.52 -4.65 -19.94
CA GLY A 72 10.61 -3.99 -20.64
C GLY A 72 11.65 -4.96 -21.20
N ALA A 73 11.82 -6.11 -20.55
CA ALA A 73 12.74 -7.18 -21.00
C ALA A 73 12.06 -8.19 -21.93
N GLY A 74 10.81 -7.96 -22.36
CA GLY A 74 10.08 -8.85 -23.24
C GLY A 74 9.55 -10.12 -22.54
N ARG A 75 9.44 -10.10 -21.23
CA ARG A 75 8.97 -11.25 -20.43
C ARG A 75 7.56 -11.03 -19.92
N ALA A 76 6.61 -10.91 -20.85
CA ALA A 76 5.22 -10.61 -20.53
C ALA A 76 4.56 -11.63 -19.58
N GLU A 77 4.88 -12.92 -19.72
CA GLU A 77 4.29 -13.96 -18.85
C GLU A 77 4.70 -13.79 -17.38
N LEU A 78 5.95 -13.43 -17.14
CA LEU A 78 6.45 -13.17 -15.79
C LEU A 78 5.83 -11.90 -15.21
N ALA A 79 5.67 -10.87 -16.05
CA ALA A 79 5.00 -9.64 -15.66
C ALA A 79 3.54 -9.90 -15.26
N ASP A 80 2.82 -10.73 -16.01
CA ASP A 80 1.44 -11.10 -15.69
C ASP A 80 1.32 -11.80 -14.33
N LYS A 81 2.31 -12.63 -13.97
CA LYS A 81 2.34 -13.27 -12.66
C LYS A 81 2.50 -12.24 -11.54
N GLU A 82 3.38 -11.27 -11.72
CA GLU A 82 3.55 -10.18 -10.75
C GLU A 82 2.27 -9.34 -10.62
N ASP A 83 1.63 -9.04 -11.74
CA ASP A 83 0.36 -8.29 -11.75
C ASP A 83 -0.76 -9.06 -11.02
N ALA A 84 -0.84 -10.38 -11.20
CA ALA A 84 -1.81 -11.21 -10.50
C ALA A 84 -1.58 -11.20 -8.99
N GLN A 85 -0.33 -11.28 -8.55
CA GLN A 85 0.02 -11.19 -7.13
C GLN A 85 -0.33 -9.83 -6.55
N ARG A 86 -0.05 -8.77 -7.30
CA ARG A 86 -0.38 -7.39 -6.91
C ARG A 86 -1.89 -7.21 -6.72
N ALA A 87 -2.69 -7.79 -7.62
CA ALA A 87 -4.15 -7.71 -7.52
C ALA A 87 -4.69 -8.34 -6.23
N VAL A 88 -4.12 -9.46 -5.79
CA VAL A 88 -4.49 -10.08 -4.52
C VAL A 88 -4.18 -9.14 -3.35
N LEU A 89 -3.01 -8.54 -3.33
CA LEU A 89 -2.60 -7.61 -2.27
C LEU A 89 -3.50 -6.38 -2.22
N ALA A 90 -3.89 -5.86 -3.37
CA ALA A 90 -4.73 -4.67 -3.46
C ALA A 90 -6.11 -4.85 -2.82
N GLU A 91 -6.61 -6.08 -2.70
CA GLU A 91 -7.89 -6.37 -2.04
C GLU A 91 -7.88 -5.98 -0.55
N TYR A 92 -6.71 -5.84 0.06
CA TYR A 92 -6.57 -5.52 1.49
C TYR A 92 -6.34 -4.04 1.77
N LEU A 93 -6.20 -3.22 0.73
CA LEU A 93 -6.05 -1.78 0.88
C LEU A 93 -7.40 -1.07 0.77
N PRO A 94 -7.52 0.13 1.37
CA PRO A 94 -8.67 1.00 1.10
C PRO A 94 -8.75 1.33 -0.39
N GLU A 95 -9.92 1.75 -0.84
CA GLU A 95 -10.12 2.16 -2.23
C GLU A 95 -9.12 3.24 -2.64
N ALA A 96 -8.52 3.08 -3.82
CA ALA A 96 -7.55 4.03 -4.35
C ALA A 96 -8.20 5.40 -4.59
N MET A 97 -7.42 6.47 -4.36
CA MET A 97 -7.84 7.84 -4.64
C MET A 97 -7.36 8.28 -6.02
N GLU A 98 -8.16 9.10 -6.67
CA GLU A 98 -7.75 9.78 -7.89
C GLU A 98 -6.95 11.06 -7.54
N GLU A 99 -6.13 11.54 -8.48
CA GLU A 99 -5.30 12.72 -8.28
C GLU A 99 -6.13 13.93 -7.83
N GLU A 100 -7.29 14.15 -8.44
CA GLU A 100 -8.16 15.28 -8.08
C GLU A 100 -8.68 15.19 -6.64
N GLU A 101 -8.95 13.99 -6.16
CA GLU A 101 -9.35 13.78 -4.76
C GLU A 101 -8.21 14.16 -3.82
N VAL A 102 -6.97 13.80 -4.17
CA VAL A 102 -5.79 14.15 -3.38
C VAL A 102 -5.59 15.66 -3.38
N ARG A 103 -5.74 16.32 -4.53
CA ARG A 103 -5.65 17.79 -4.63
C ARG A 103 -6.68 18.50 -3.76
N THR A 104 -7.90 17.97 -3.73
CA THR A 104 -8.96 18.50 -2.88
C THR A 104 -8.58 18.42 -1.41
N VAL A 105 -8.05 17.27 -0.97
CA VAL A 105 -7.56 17.09 0.39
C VAL A 105 -6.46 18.10 0.73
N VAL A 106 -5.49 18.27 -0.16
CA VAL A 106 -4.38 19.20 0.03
C VAL A 106 -4.91 20.65 0.15
N ARG A 107 -5.80 21.04 -0.74
CA ARG A 107 -6.39 22.39 -0.72
C ARG A 107 -7.19 22.66 0.56
N GLU A 108 -7.95 21.69 1.04
CA GLU A 108 -8.69 21.79 2.30
C GLU A 108 -7.75 22.04 3.47
N ILE A 109 -6.63 21.35 3.53
CA ILE A 109 -5.65 21.51 4.61
C ILE A 109 -4.94 22.87 4.51
N ILE A 110 -4.57 23.29 3.29
CA ILE A 110 -3.98 24.61 3.07
C ILE A 110 -4.95 25.70 3.53
N ALA A 111 -6.24 25.53 3.26
CA ALA A 111 -7.28 26.49 3.68
C ALA A 111 -7.38 26.66 5.19
N THR A 112 -6.89 25.70 5.98
CA THR A 112 -6.83 25.81 7.45
C THR A 112 -5.67 26.67 7.95
N GLY A 113 -4.78 27.12 7.04
CA GLY A 113 -3.63 27.97 7.37
C GLY A 113 -2.29 27.27 7.31
N VAL A 114 -2.24 26.01 6.94
CA VAL A 114 -0.98 25.26 6.79
C VAL A 114 -0.32 25.68 5.47
N SER A 115 0.89 26.23 5.55
CA SER A 115 1.59 26.78 4.39
C SER A 115 2.99 26.21 4.15
N GLU A 116 3.45 25.32 5.00
CA GLU A 116 4.78 24.72 4.88
C GLU A 116 4.69 23.23 4.50
N MET A 117 5.67 22.77 3.72
CA MET A 117 5.72 21.44 3.16
C MET A 117 5.64 20.33 4.24
N GLY A 118 6.47 20.42 5.28
CA GLY A 118 6.54 19.41 6.34
C GLY A 118 5.22 19.18 7.06
N PRO A 119 4.65 20.23 7.69
CA PRO A 119 3.35 20.12 8.34
C PRO A 119 2.23 19.70 7.40
N LEU A 120 2.23 20.20 6.16
CA LEU A 120 1.22 19.84 5.16
C LEU A 120 1.29 18.35 4.83
N MET A 121 2.47 17.82 4.54
CA MET A 121 2.66 16.39 4.29
C MET A 121 2.24 15.57 5.49
N GLY A 122 2.54 16.02 6.71
CA GLY A 122 2.15 15.34 7.93
C GLY A 122 0.64 15.20 8.10
N GLN A 123 -0.14 16.14 7.55
CA GLN A 123 -1.60 16.08 7.60
C GLN A 123 -2.20 15.37 6.38
N VAL A 124 -1.55 15.43 5.24
CA VAL A 124 -2.02 14.78 4.01
C VAL A 124 -1.82 13.26 4.07
N MET A 125 -0.63 12.82 4.51
CA MET A 125 -0.26 11.40 4.46
C MET A 125 -1.23 10.47 5.17
N PRO A 126 -1.72 10.75 6.40
CA PRO A 126 -2.69 9.87 7.04
C PRO A 126 -3.99 9.69 6.26
N ARG A 127 -4.37 10.70 5.45
CA ARG A 127 -5.62 10.67 4.68
C ARG A 127 -5.49 9.89 3.37
N ILE A 128 -4.28 9.73 2.85
CA ILE A 128 -4.04 9.09 1.55
C ILE A 128 -3.27 7.77 1.65
N ARG A 129 -2.75 7.43 2.83
CA ARG A 129 -1.90 6.26 3.01
C ARG A 129 -2.62 4.98 2.59
N GLY A 130 -1.96 4.18 1.74
CA GLY A 130 -2.55 2.97 1.17
C GLY A 130 -3.56 3.22 0.06
N ARG A 131 -3.84 4.50 -0.27
CA ARG A 131 -4.84 4.89 -1.29
C ARG A 131 -4.21 5.65 -2.46
N PHE A 132 -3.03 6.21 -2.27
CA PHE A 132 -2.34 7.00 -3.28
C PHE A 132 -0.83 6.94 -3.05
N ASP A 133 -0.04 7.00 -4.12
CA ASP A 133 1.43 6.94 -4.03
C ASP A 133 1.99 8.19 -3.33
N GLY A 134 2.87 7.97 -2.35
CA GLY A 134 3.46 9.04 -1.56
C GLY A 134 4.33 10.01 -2.36
N LYS A 135 5.07 9.52 -3.37
CA LYS A 135 5.89 10.38 -4.24
C LYS A 135 5.04 11.31 -5.08
N GLU A 136 3.96 10.78 -5.65
CA GLU A 136 3.01 11.58 -6.42
C GLU A 136 2.29 12.59 -5.53
N ALA A 137 1.93 12.19 -4.30
CA ALA A 137 1.34 13.09 -3.33
C ALA A 137 2.28 14.25 -2.98
N SER A 138 3.57 13.96 -2.82
CA SER A 138 4.60 14.97 -2.56
C SER A 138 4.68 16.00 -3.68
N ARG A 139 4.62 15.53 -4.93
CA ARG A 139 4.57 16.39 -6.11
C ARG A 139 3.32 17.30 -6.09
N ILE A 140 2.18 16.71 -5.82
CA ILE A 140 0.90 17.44 -5.75
C ILE A 140 0.93 18.51 -4.65
N VAL A 141 1.42 18.15 -3.46
CA VAL A 141 1.55 19.08 -2.34
C VAL A 141 2.42 20.28 -2.74
N ARG A 142 3.56 20.00 -3.37
CA ARG A 142 4.47 21.05 -3.81
C ARG A 142 3.82 21.96 -4.85
N GLU A 143 3.11 21.38 -5.81
CA GLU A 143 2.39 22.15 -6.83
C GLU A 143 1.31 23.05 -6.22
N GLU A 144 0.54 22.52 -5.28
CA GLU A 144 -0.55 23.28 -4.64
C GLU A 144 -0.01 24.40 -3.74
N LEU A 145 1.14 24.22 -3.09
CA LEU A 145 1.77 25.27 -2.31
C LEU A 145 2.31 26.41 -3.19
N ASN A 146 2.75 26.10 -4.39
CA ASN A 146 3.33 27.07 -5.30
C ASN A 146 2.28 27.73 -6.22
N GLY A 147 1.12 27.14 -6.28
CA GLY A 147 0.00 27.67 -7.03
C GLY A 147 -0.87 28.57 -6.20
#